data_e6a676b957fe543e31a3090f80d96525
#
_entry.id   e6a676b957fe543e31a3090f80d96525
#
_cell.length_a   1.000
_cell.length_b   1.000
_cell.length_c   1.000
_cell.angle_alpha   90.00
_cell.angle_beta   90.00
_cell.angle_gamma   90.00
#
_symmetry.space_group_name_H-M   'P 1'
#
loop_
_entity.id
_entity.type
_entity.pdbx_description
1 polymer ?
#
loop_
_entity_poly.entity_id
_entity_poly.type
_entity_poly.pdbx_seq_one_letter_code
_entity_poly.pdbx_strand_id
1 'polypeptide(L)'
;MSETKEIQVMPPQSVSEIKSQIQAIQQVMKSVMKPKEHYGTLPGCGDKPVLFKPGAEKIMATFRIAPKFQIEDLSTSDECRYRVISTGVYSPDGTFLGQGVGECSSNEEKYKWRASVCNEEYNETPENRRRSKWKKGYNGKPAYSIDQVRTDHADQANTVLKMAVKRAQVAMVLTVTGASDIFAQDLEDMPGHEVPNEKNDIKSSVQSQQKFYCAKCNTEISEAENGFSVKAFGKPLCRTHQAEARK
;
A
#
# COMPACT_ATOMS: atom_id res chain seq x y z
N MET A 1 -31.11 24.04 -31.56
CA MET A 1 -31.88 22.78 -31.42
C MET A 1 -31.03 21.87 -30.55
N SER A 2 -31.42 21.70 -29.29
CA SER A 2 -30.69 20.82 -28.39
C SER A 2 -31.21 19.40 -28.59
N GLU A 3 -30.36 18.51 -29.09
CA GLU A 3 -30.66 17.09 -29.12
C GLU A 3 -30.77 16.57 -27.68
N THR A 4 -31.96 16.26 -27.27
CA THR A 4 -32.25 15.48 -26.08
C THR A 4 -31.77 14.05 -26.36
N LYS A 5 -30.57 13.68 -25.87
CA LYS A 5 -30.16 12.28 -25.84
C LYS A 5 -31.13 11.52 -24.94
N GLU A 6 -31.93 10.65 -25.56
CA GLU A 6 -32.74 9.68 -24.83
C GLU A 6 -31.83 8.86 -23.91
N ILE A 7 -32.15 8.84 -22.62
CA ILE A 7 -31.47 7.96 -21.66
C ILE A 7 -31.91 6.54 -21.99
N GLN A 8 -31.06 5.78 -22.65
CA GLN A 8 -31.26 4.34 -22.81
C GLN A 8 -31.12 3.67 -21.45
N VAL A 9 -32.22 3.27 -20.88
CA VAL A 9 -32.25 2.44 -19.66
C VAL A 9 -31.80 1.04 -20.06
N MET A 10 -30.60 0.67 -19.66
CA MET A 10 -30.10 -0.70 -19.86
C MET A 10 -30.93 -1.66 -18.99
N PRO A 11 -31.31 -2.84 -19.51
CA PRO A 11 -32.00 -3.85 -18.69
C PRO A 11 -31.08 -4.32 -17.55
N PRO A 12 -31.65 -4.69 -16.40
CA PRO A 12 -30.85 -5.18 -15.30
C PRO A 12 -30.11 -6.46 -15.70
N GLN A 13 -28.87 -6.61 -15.23
CA GLN A 13 -28.09 -7.81 -15.43
C GLN A 13 -28.81 -9.04 -14.81
N SER A 14 -28.76 -10.15 -15.48
CA SER A 14 -29.28 -11.41 -14.95
C SER A 14 -28.40 -11.92 -13.79
N VAL A 15 -28.98 -12.73 -12.91
CA VAL A 15 -28.22 -13.36 -11.79
C VAL A 15 -27.05 -14.21 -12.31
N SER A 16 -27.18 -14.81 -13.49
CA SER A 16 -26.10 -15.59 -14.11
C SER A 16 -24.93 -14.72 -14.57
N GLU A 17 -25.20 -13.53 -15.10
CA GLU A 17 -24.15 -12.56 -15.48
C GLU A 17 -23.40 -12.05 -14.26
N ILE A 18 -24.10 -11.69 -13.18
CA ILE A 18 -23.47 -11.26 -11.93
C ILE A 18 -22.58 -12.38 -11.33
N LYS A 19 -23.07 -13.63 -11.32
CA LYS A 19 -22.27 -14.78 -10.86
C LYS A 19 -21.01 -14.96 -11.73
N SER A 20 -21.14 -14.86 -13.05
CA SER A 20 -20.02 -14.98 -13.95
C SER A 20 -18.98 -13.89 -13.75
N GLN A 21 -19.41 -12.66 -13.46
CA GLN A 21 -18.54 -11.54 -13.14
C GLN A 21 -17.75 -11.78 -11.85
N ILE A 22 -18.40 -12.20 -10.78
CA ILE A 22 -17.75 -12.54 -9.50
C ILE A 22 -16.75 -13.69 -9.69
N GLN A 23 -17.13 -14.73 -10.44
CA GLN A 23 -16.23 -15.85 -10.74
C GLN A 23 -15.01 -15.40 -11.55
N ALA A 24 -15.17 -14.50 -12.52
CA ALA A 24 -14.06 -13.93 -13.27
C ALA A 24 -13.07 -13.19 -12.36
N ILE A 25 -13.55 -12.38 -11.42
CA ILE A 25 -12.69 -11.68 -10.45
C ILE A 25 -11.92 -12.69 -9.58
N GLN A 26 -12.61 -13.73 -9.06
CA GLN A 26 -11.98 -14.77 -8.27
C GLN A 26 -10.93 -15.56 -9.07
N GLN A 27 -11.18 -15.82 -10.35
CA GLN A 27 -10.23 -16.49 -11.23
C GLN A 27 -9.00 -15.62 -11.49
N VAL A 28 -9.18 -14.34 -11.76
CA VAL A 28 -8.07 -13.37 -11.91
C VAL A 28 -7.24 -13.30 -10.63
N MET A 29 -7.92 -13.25 -9.46
CA MET A 29 -7.25 -13.25 -8.16
C MET A 29 -6.39 -14.50 -7.97
N LYS A 30 -6.89 -15.68 -8.31
CA LYS A 30 -6.16 -16.96 -8.15
C LYS A 30 -5.05 -17.17 -9.18
N SER A 31 -5.26 -16.76 -10.43
CA SER A 31 -4.38 -17.11 -11.55
C SER A 31 -3.36 -16.03 -11.91
N VAL A 32 -3.66 -14.75 -11.64
CA VAL A 32 -2.86 -13.61 -12.10
C VAL A 32 -2.33 -12.78 -10.94
N MET A 33 -3.12 -12.64 -9.86
CA MET A 33 -2.73 -11.79 -8.73
C MET A 33 -1.84 -12.55 -7.74
N LYS A 34 -0.91 -11.81 -7.14
CA LYS A 34 -0.01 -12.31 -6.10
C LYS A 34 -0.37 -11.67 -4.76
N PRO A 35 -0.49 -12.45 -3.67
CA PRO A 35 -0.62 -11.90 -2.32
C PRO A 35 0.53 -10.95 -2.00
N LYS A 36 0.26 -9.91 -1.21
CA LYS A 36 1.19 -8.85 -0.78
C LYS A 36 1.65 -7.89 -1.90
N GLU A 37 1.38 -8.18 -3.17
CA GLU A 37 1.68 -7.31 -4.31
C GLU A 37 0.41 -6.68 -4.87
N HIS A 38 -0.64 -7.47 -5.08
CA HIS A 38 -1.90 -7.05 -5.69
C HIS A 38 -3.03 -6.92 -4.69
N TYR A 39 -2.97 -7.66 -3.60
CA TYR A 39 -3.90 -7.62 -2.47
C TYR A 39 -3.21 -8.15 -1.21
N GLY A 40 -3.78 -7.84 -0.04
CA GLY A 40 -3.23 -8.34 1.22
C GLY A 40 -4.18 -8.11 2.38
N THR A 41 -3.96 -8.82 3.49
CA THR A 41 -4.64 -8.56 4.76
C THR A 41 -3.87 -7.49 5.53
N LEU A 42 -4.59 -6.50 6.02
CA LEU A 42 -4.02 -5.47 6.89
C LEU A 42 -4.52 -5.68 8.32
N PRO A 43 -3.68 -5.48 9.35
CA PRO A 43 -4.10 -5.58 10.73
C PRO A 43 -5.32 -4.68 11.01
N GLY A 44 -6.39 -5.26 11.55
CA GLY A 44 -7.61 -4.52 11.89
C GLY A 44 -8.72 -4.55 10.82
N CYS A 45 -8.48 -5.12 9.63
CA CYS A 45 -9.48 -5.24 8.56
C CYS A 45 -10.30 -6.50 8.61
N GLY A 46 -10.17 -7.31 9.66
CA GLY A 46 -10.72 -8.66 9.64
C GLY A 46 -10.00 -9.56 8.62
N ASP A 47 -10.69 -10.62 8.19
CA ASP A 47 -10.11 -11.63 7.29
C ASP A 47 -10.21 -11.26 5.80
N LYS A 48 -10.91 -10.17 5.47
CA LYS A 48 -11.14 -9.76 4.09
C LYS A 48 -9.89 -9.08 3.52
N PRO A 49 -9.35 -9.53 2.38
CA PRO A 49 -8.18 -8.88 1.79
C PRO A 49 -8.52 -7.48 1.28
N VAL A 50 -7.57 -6.57 1.41
CA VAL A 50 -7.62 -5.22 0.84
C VAL A 50 -7.04 -5.25 -0.57
N LEU A 51 -7.70 -4.60 -1.51
CA LEU A 51 -7.24 -4.48 -2.89
C LEU A 51 -6.20 -3.36 -3.02
N PHE A 52 -5.02 -3.68 -3.52
CA PHE A 52 -3.99 -2.69 -3.82
C PHE A 52 -4.13 -2.15 -5.25
N LYS A 53 -3.52 -0.99 -5.52
CA LYS A 53 -3.57 -0.36 -6.85
C LYS A 53 -3.17 -1.31 -7.98
N PRO A 54 -2.07 -2.09 -7.91
CA PRO A 54 -1.73 -3.05 -8.96
C PRO A 54 -2.79 -4.13 -9.17
N GLY A 55 -3.49 -4.54 -8.11
CA GLY A 55 -4.63 -5.46 -8.20
C GLY A 55 -5.82 -4.83 -8.89
N ALA A 56 -6.15 -3.57 -8.57
CA ALA A 56 -7.20 -2.81 -9.25
C ALA A 56 -6.92 -2.69 -10.75
N GLU A 57 -5.67 -2.45 -11.14
CA GLU A 57 -5.25 -2.40 -12.55
C GLU A 57 -5.45 -3.74 -13.28
N LYS A 58 -5.25 -4.88 -12.60
CA LYS A 58 -5.55 -6.21 -13.17
C LYS A 58 -7.05 -6.41 -13.40
N ILE A 59 -7.88 -5.99 -12.45
CA ILE A 59 -9.34 -6.05 -12.61
C ILE A 59 -9.79 -5.13 -13.75
N MET A 60 -9.30 -3.89 -13.81
CA MET A 60 -9.62 -2.97 -14.91
C MET A 60 -9.27 -3.55 -16.27
N ALA A 61 -8.08 -4.14 -16.41
CA ALA A 61 -7.65 -4.77 -17.65
C ALA A 61 -8.58 -5.94 -18.05
N THR A 62 -9.01 -6.75 -17.07
CA THR A 62 -9.93 -7.88 -17.31
C THR A 62 -11.28 -7.42 -17.84
N PHE A 63 -11.84 -6.36 -17.28
CA PHE A 63 -13.16 -5.84 -17.66
C PHE A 63 -13.10 -4.70 -18.68
N ARG A 64 -11.93 -4.42 -19.26
CA ARG A 64 -11.70 -3.33 -20.22
C ARG A 64 -12.18 -1.97 -19.73
N ILE A 65 -11.90 -1.68 -18.44
CA ILE A 65 -12.26 -0.41 -17.83
C ILE A 65 -11.11 0.57 -18.03
N ALA A 66 -11.40 1.75 -18.57
CA ALA A 66 -10.47 2.87 -18.64
C ALA A 66 -10.85 3.93 -17.60
N PRO A 67 -9.94 4.37 -16.72
CA PRO A 67 -10.23 5.41 -15.75
C PRO A 67 -10.09 6.80 -16.39
N LYS A 68 -11.03 7.70 -16.11
CA LYS A 68 -10.92 9.15 -16.37
C LYS A 68 -10.90 9.87 -15.03
N PHE A 69 -9.94 10.76 -14.82
CA PHE A 69 -9.80 11.48 -13.56
C PHE A 69 -10.23 12.92 -13.69
N GLN A 70 -11.03 13.38 -12.74
CA GLN A 70 -11.27 14.77 -12.46
C GLN A 70 -10.61 15.10 -11.12
N ILE A 71 -9.76 16.12 -11.10
CA ILE A 71 -8.99 16.52 -9.92
C ILE A 71 -9.49 17.87 -9.47
N GLU A 72 -9.85 17.95 -8.19
CA GLU A 72 -10.22 19.19 -7.50
C GLU A 72 -9.08 19.53 -6.53
N ASP A 73 -8.47 20.69 -6.73
CA ASP A 73 -7.48 21.24 -5.80
C ASP A 73 -8.21 22.03 -4.71
N LEU A 74 -8.15 21.50 -3.48
CA LEU A 74 -8.75 22.09 -2.28
C LEU A 74 -7.65 22.61 -1.33
N SER A 75 -6.44 22.82 -1.84
CA SER A 75 -5.30 23.28 -1.06
C SER A 75 -5.49 24.70 -0.53
N THR A 76 -4.89 24.96 0.62
CA THR A 76 -4.83 26.27 1.27
C THR A 76 -3.37 26.67 1.51
N SER A 77 -3.14 27.81 2.18
CA SER A 77 -1.79 28.20 2.61
C SER A 77 -1.14 27.20 3.57
N ASP A 78 -1.94 26.41 4.30
CA ASP A 78 -1.49 25.57 5.41
C ASP A 78 -1.58 24.07 5.13
N GLU A 79 -2.18 23.69 4.00
CA GLU A 79 -2.28 22.28 3.59
C GLU A 79 -2.38 22.12 2.07
N CYS A 80 -1.80 21.03 1.57
CA CYS A 80 -2.14 20.48 0.27
C CYS A 80 -3.26 19.47 0.45
N ARG A 81 -4.36 19.61 -0.31
CA ARG A 81 -5.54 18.74 -0.25
C ARG A 81 -6.12 18.56 -1.65
N TYR A 82 -6.27 17.31 -2.05
CA TYR A 82 -6.86 16.98 -3.35
C TYR A 82 -8.00 16.02 -3.18
N ARG A 83 -9.10 16.31 -3.90
CA ARG A 83 -10.18 15.38 -4.14
C ARG A 83 -10.12 14.94 -5.60
N VAL A 84 -10.26 13.64 -5.81
CA VAL A 84 -10.23 13.05 -7.14
C VAL A 84 -11.48 12.22 -7.34
N ILE A 85 -12.13 12.43 -8.48
CA ILE A 85 -13.22 11.60 -8.96
C ILE A 85 -12.66 10.74 -10.09
N SER A 86 -12.69 9.42 -9.91
CA SER A 86 -12.32 8.45 -10.93
C SER A 86 -13.59 7.91 -11.57
N THR A 87 -13.75 8.18 -12.86
CA THR A 87 -14.85 7.67 -13.68
C THR A 87 -14.38 6.45 -14.44
N GLY A 88 -15.01 5.30 -14.21
CA GLY A 88 -14.80 4.09 -15.00
C GLY A 88 -15.63 4.14 -16.27
N VAL A 89 -14.99 3.97 -17.42
CA VAL A 89 -15.66 3.83 -18.71
C VAL A 89 -15.28 2.52 -19.36
N TYR A 90 -16.22 1.92 -20.08
CA TYR A 90 -15.92 0.75 -20.89
C TYR A 90 -15.08 1.17 -22.10
N SER A 91 -13.88 0.63 -22.19
CA SER A 91 -12.86 1.12 -23.12
C SER A 91 -13.27 1.05 -24.61
N PRO A 92 -14.02 0.00 -25.08
CA PRO A 92 -14.39 -0.12 -26.49
C PRO A 92 -15.32 0.97 -27.02
N ASP A 93 -16.26 1.49 -26.23
CA ASP A 93 -17.29 2.43 -26.66
C ASP A 93 -17.44 3.68 -25.80
N GLY A 94 -16.70 3.73 -24.67
CA GLY A 94 -16.75 4.85 -23.74
C GLY A 94 -17.99 4.88 -22.83
N THR A 95 -18.77 3.81 -22.78
CA THR A 95 -19.93 3.68 -21.90
C THR A 95 -19.55 3.96 -20.46
N PHE A 96 -20.30 4.81 -19.77
CA PHE A 96 -20.13 5.11 -18.36
C PHE A 96 -20.51 3.90 -17.51
N LEU A 97 -19.62 3.48 -16.60
CA LEU A 97 -19.82 2.33 -15.72
C LEU A 97 -20.10 2.74 -14.27
N GLY A 98 -19.55 3.83 -13.83
CA GLY A 98 -19.67 4.32 -12.46
C GLY A 98 -18.48 5.18 -12.04
N GLN A 99 -18.48 5.60 -10.79
CA GLN A 99 -17.45 6.48 -10.25
C GLN A 99 -16.99 6.02 -8.87
N GLY A 100 -15.76 6.43 -8.51
CA GLY A 100 -15.22 6.35 -7.16
C GLY A 100 -14.56 7.66 -6.80
N VAL A 101 -14.65 8.04 -5.52
CA VAL A 101 -14.06 9.28 -5.01
C VAL A 101 -12.94 8.92 -4.04
N GLY A 102 -11.85 9.68 -4.12
CA GLY A 102 -10.74 9.60 -3.18
C GLY A 102 -10.24 10.99 -2.82
N GLU A 103 -9.94 11.19 -1.58
CA GLU A 103 -9.42 12.45 -1.06
C GLU A 103 -8.17 12.18 -0.23
N CYS A 104 -7.24 13.11 -0.23
CA CYS A 104 -6.04 13.05 0.59
C CYS A 104 -5.57 14.45 0.95
N SER A 105 -5.02 14.60 2.16
CA SER A 105 -4.51 15.85 2.69
C SER A 105 -3.12 15.67 3.30
N SER A 106 -2.26 16.68 3.18
CA SER A 106 -0.98 16.76 3.89
C SER A 106 -1.16 16.89 5.41
N ASN A 107 -2.36 17.21 5.89
CA ASN A 107 -2.71 17.22 7.31
C ASN A 107 -3.06 15.85 7.89
N GLU A 108 -3.15 14.80 7.06
CA GLU A 108 -3.24 13.44 7.57
C GLU A 108 -2.01 13.10 8.41
N GLU A 109 -2.22 12.38 9.50
CA GLU A 109 -1.19 12.08 10.52
C GLU A 109 0.10 11.50 9.91
N LYS A 110 -0.03 10.66 8.89
CA LYS A 110 1.10 10.01 8.21
C LYS A 110 1.94 10.95 7.32
N TYR A 111 1.38 12.09 6.92
CA TYR A 111 2.07 13.08 6.07
C TYR A 111 2.51 14.30 6.87
N LYS A 112 1.71 14.67 7.87
CA LYS A 112 1.92 15.86 8.68
C LYS A 112 3.21 15.82 9.49
N TRP A 113 3.61 14.62 9.95
CA TRP A 113 4.72 14.44 10.86
C TRP A 113 5.73 13.43 10.32
N ARG A 114 7.00 13.75 10.42
CA ARG A 114 8.11 12.82 10.19
C ARG A 114 8.99 12.71 11.43
N ALA A 115 9.72 11.62 11.56
CA ALA A 115 10.77 11.55 12.57
C ALA A 115 11.83 12.62 12.29
N SER A 116 12.35 13.25 13.33
CA SER A 116 13.52 14.11 13.23
C SER A 116 14.74 13.29 12.82
N VAL A 117 15.65 13.90 12.05
CA VAL A 117 16.88 13.23 11.60
C VAL A 117 17.86 13.11 12.77
N CYS A 118 17.92 14.12 13.64
CA CYS A 118 18.77 14.17 14.82
C CYS A 118 18.14 15.03 15.92
N ASN A 119 18.74 15.03 17.09
CA ASN A 119 18.26 15.81 18.23
C ASN A 119 18.40 17.33 18.01
N GLU A 120 19.40 17.75 17.26
CA GLU A 120 19.63 19.15 16.92
C GLU A 120 18.47 19.68 16.07
N GLU A 121 18.06 18.96 15.03
CA GLU A 121 16.91 19.33 14.21
C GLU A 121 15.64 19.48 15.07
N TYR A 122 15.42 18.54 15.98
CA TYR A 122 14.25 18.60 16.87
C TYR A 122 14.30 19.84 17.77
N ASN A 123 15.45 20.11 18.39
CA ASN A 123 15.62 21.21 19.33
C ASN A 123 15.53 22.59 18.67
N GLU A 124 16.04 22.74 17.45
CA GLU A 124 15.99 23.97 16.66
C GLU A 124 14.61 24.20 16.01
N THR A 125 13.80 23.15 15.88
CA THR A 125 12.45 23.27 15.33
C THR A 125 11.53 23.98 16.34
N PRO A 126 10.75 25.01 15.92
CA PRO A 126 9.79 25.69 16.79
C PRO A 126 8.83 24.73 17.48
N GLU A 127 8.42 25.02 18.72
CA GLU A 127 7.57 24.14 19.54
C GLU A 127 6.25 23.76 18.85
N ASN A 128 5.62 24.69 18.11
CA ASN A 128 4.37 24.44 17.38
C ASN A 128 4.57 23.56 16.14
N ARG A 129 5.82 23.24 15.77
CA ARG A 129 6.19 22.40 14.64
C ARG A 129 6.92 21.12 15.06
N ARG A 130 7.00 20.82 16.34
CA ARG A 130 7.62 19.59 16.85
C ARG A 130 6.75 18.91 17.90
N ARG A 131 6.94 17.63 18.09
CA ARG A 131 6.29 16.84 19.13
C ARG A 131 7.04 15.55 19.42
N SER A 132 6.83 14.95 20.58
CA SER A 132 7.23 13.59 20.86
C SER A 132 6.00 12.68 20.82
N LYS A 133 6.02 11.64 20.00
CA LYS A 133 4.94 10.65 19.85
C LYS A 133 5.31 9.35 20.53
N TRP A 134 4.48 8.88 21.46
CA TRP A 134 4.65 7.60 22.12
C TRP A 134 4.21 6.45 21.23
N LYS A 135 5.02 5.39 21.18
CA LYS A 135 4.72 4.12 20.52
C LYS A 135 4.77 2.97 21.48
N LYS A 136 3.86 2.00 21.31
CA LYS A 136 3.93 0.73 22.06
C LYS A 136 5.17 -0.04 21.60
N GLY A 137 5.91 -0.58 22.56
CA GLY A 137 6.97 -1.53 22.24
C GLY A 137 6.39 -2.81 21.65
N TYR A 138 7.14 -3.45 20.76
CA TYR A 138 6.77 -4.71 20.14
C TYR A 138 7.48 -5.87 20.86
N ASN A 139 6.85 -7.04 20.96
CA ASN A 139 7.39 -8.24 21.60
C ASN A 139 7.84 -8.02 23.05
N GLY A 140 7.01 -7.39 23.90
CA GLY A 140 7.27 -7.19 25.32
C GLY A 140 8.27 -6.07 25.65
N LYS A 141 8.77 -5.34 24.64
CA LYS A 141 9.58 -4.14 24.87
C LYS A 141 8.72 -3.01 25.45
N PRO A 142 9.30 -2.14 26.32
CA PRO A 142 8.58 -0.99 26.85
C PRO A 142 8.18 -0.01 25.75
N ALA A 143 7.16 0.82 26.05
CA ALA A 143 6.79 1.93 25.20
C ALA A 143 7.98 2.91 25.06
N TYR A 144 8.11 3.53 23.89
CA TYR A 144 9.16 4.50 23.57
C TYR A 144 8.57 5.72 22.87
N SER A 145 9.26 6.84 22.95
CA SER A 145 8.88 8.05 22.23
C SER A 145 9.75 8.23 20.97
N ILE A 146 9.15 8.83 19.95
CA ILE A 146 9.84 9.26 18.74
C ILE A 146 9.64 10.76 18.61
N ASP A 147 10.74 11.50 18.51
CA ASP A 147 10.71 12.92 18.25
C ASP A 147 10.38 13.18 16.79
N GLN A 148 9.38 14.02 16.56
CA GLN A 148 8.82 14.29 15.25
C GLN A 148 8.80 15.80 14.99
N VAL A 149 9.06 16.14 13.73
CA VAL A 149 8.95 17.50 13.21
C VAL A 149 7.89 17.56 12.11
N ARG A 150 7.22 18.72 12.00
CA ARG A 150 6.17 18.94 11.00
C ARG A 150 6.80 18.99 9.60
N THR A 151 6.28 18.19 8.70
CA THR A 151 6.69 18.20 7.29
C THR A 151 6.10 19.44 6.61
N ASP A 152 6.83 20.03 5.69
CA ASP A 152 6.28 21.09 4.85
C ASP A 152 5.24 20.49 3.88
N HIS A 153 4.09 21.16 3.78
CA HIS A 153 3.00 20.66 2.94
C HIS A 153 3.35 20.67 1.45
N ALA A 154 4.19 21.62 1.00
CA ALA A 154 4.65 21.70 -0.38
C ALA A 154 5.45 20.45 -0.79
N ASP A 155 6.28 19.93 0.11
CA ASP A 155 7.06 18.70 -0.12
C ASP A 155 6.18 17.46 -0.26
N GLN A 156 4.96 17.51 0.27
CA GLN A 156 4.00 16.41 0.22
C GLN A 156 3.00 16.50 -0.94
N ALA A 157 2.93 17.61 -1.67
CA ALA A 157 1.90 17.87 -2.68
C ALA A 157 1.74 16.73 -3.69
N ASN A 158 2.85 16.27 -4.29
CA ASN A 158 2.83 15.16 -5.25
C ASN A 158 2.43 13.82 -4.60
N THR A 159 2.85 13.58 -3.37
CA THR A 159 2.50 12.35 -2.63
C THR A 159 1.02 12.32 -2.31
N VAL A 160 0.47 13.43 -1.82
CA VAL A 160 -0.94 13.62 -1.48
C VAL A 160 -1.81 13.46 -2.73
N LEU A 161 -1.44 14.11 -3.84
CA LEU A 161 -2.16 13.96 -5.11
C LEU A 161 -2.19 12.52 -5.61
N LYS A 162 -1.03 11.84 -5.63
CA LYS A 162 -0.96 10.43 -6.05
C LYS A 162 -1.79 9.51 -5.16
N MET A 163 -1.88 9.82 -3.85
CA MET A 163 -2.69 9.05 -2.92
C MET A 163 -4.18 9.28 -3.15
N ALA A 164 -4.63 10.50 -3.39
CA ALA A 164 -6.02 10.81 -3.74
C ALA A 164 -6.43 10.07 -5.03
N VAL A 165 -5.57 10.09 -6.06
CA VAL A 165 -5.78 9.33 -7.31
C VAL A 165 -5.88 7.83 -7.04
N LYS A 166 -4.97 7.26 -6.24
CA LYS A 166 -4.99 5.83 -5.87
C LYS A 166 -6.30 5.46 -5.19
N ARG A 167 -6.73 6.24 -4.18
CA ARG A 167 -7.98 6.02 -3.44
C ARG A 167 -9.18 6.05 -4.37
N ALA A 168 -9.28 7.08 -5.22
CA ALA A 168 -10.37 7.21 -6.19
C ALA A 168 -10.43 6.05 -7.18
N GLN A 169 -9.28 5.61 -7.69
CA GLN A 169 -9.20 4.51 -8.65
C GLN A 169 -9.63 3.18 -8.03
N VAL A 170 -9.16 2.85 -6.81
CA VAL A 170 -9.54 1.62 -6.12
C VAL A 170 -11.04 1.64 -5.80
N ALA A 171 -11.56 2.74 -5.25
CA ALA A 171 -12.99 2.91 -4.96
C ALA A 171 -13.84 2.71 -6.23
N MET A 172 -13.44 3.31 -7.35
CA MET A 172 -14.14 3.15 -8.63
C MET A 172 -14.16 1.68 -9.06
N VAL A 173 -13.01 0.99 -9.02
CA VAL A 173 -12.94 -0.42 -9.44
C VAL A 173 -13.86 -1.29 -8.59
N LEU A 174 -13.81 -1.14 -7.26
CA LEU A 174 -14.67 -1.89 -6.35
C LEU A 174 -16.17 -1.65 -6.65
N THR A 175 -16.54 -0.39 -6.92
CA THR A 175 -17.93 0.00 -7.20
C THR A 175 -18.40 -0.59 -8.53
N VAL A 176 -17.65 -0.37 -9.62
CA VAL A 176 -18.12 -0.75 -10.98
C VAL A 176 -18.06 -2.24 -11.26
N THR A 177 -17.28 -2.99 -10.49
CA THR A 177 -17.13 -4.45 -10.69
C THR A 177 -17.86 -5.28 -9.63
N GLY A 178 -18.44 -4.65 -8.60
CA GLY A 178 -19.01 -5.37 -7.46
C GLY A 178 -17.97 -6.15 -6.64
N ALA A 179 -16.69 -5.79 -6.77
CA ALA A 179 -15.61 -6.51 -6.10
C ALA A 179 -15.55 -6.27 -4.58
N SER A 180 -16.39 -5.42 -4.03
CA SER A 180 -16.54 -5.16 -2.59
C SER A 180 -16.96 -6.40 -1.79
N ASP A 181 -17.53 -7.42 -2.45
CA ASP A 181 -17.81 -8.71 -1.81
C ASP A 181 -16.53 -9.50 -1.52
N ILE A 182 -15.51 -9.33 -2.34
CA ILE A 182 -14.24 -10.08 -2.28
C ILE A 182 -13.18 -9.28 -1.50
N PHE A 183 -13.14 -7.96 -1.70
CA PHE A 183 -12.14 -7.08 -1.11
C PHE A 183 -12.76 -6.12 -0.10
N ALA A 184 -12.05 -5.89 1.00
CA ALA A 184 -12.39 -4.82 1.93
C ALA A 184 -12.08 -3.45 1.32
N GLN A 185 -12.80 -2.43 1.77
CA GLN A 185 -12.49 -1.04 1.47
C GLN A 185 -11.15 -0.65 2.10
N ASP A 186 -10.45 0.31 1.49
CA ASP A 186 -9.13 0.75 1.93
C ASP A 186 -9.22 1.30 3.36
N LEU A 187 -8.39 0.77 4.26
CA LEU A 187 -8.40 1.11 5.68
C LEU A 187 -7.77 2.45 6.00
N GLU A 188 -7.26 3.15 5.00
CA GLU A 188 -6.68 4.47 5.21
C GLU A 188 -7.68 5.47 5.81
N ASP A 189 -8.98 5.16 5.73
CA ASP A 189 -10.07 5.98 6.25
C ASP A 189 -10.53 5.58 7.67
N MET A 190 -9.94 4.54 8.29
CA MET A 190 -10.32 4.14 9.65
C MET A 190 -9.51 4.91 10.71
N PRO A 191 -10.16 5.57 11.67
CA PRO A 191 -9.47 6.25 12.76
C PRO A 191 -8.66 5.25 13.59
N GLY A 192 -7.34 5.45 13.69
CA GLY A 192 -6.46 4.67 14.55
C GLY A 192 -5.55 3.66 13.87
N HIS A 193 -5.63 3.47 12.55
CA HIS A 193 -4.68 2.64 11.80
C HIS A 193 -3.50 3.46 11.30
N GLU A 194 -2.37 3.37 12.00
CA GLU A 194 -1.08 3.77 11.45
C GLU A 194 -0.65 2.68 10.46
N VAL A 195 -0.79 2.97 9.16
CA VAL A 195 -0.16 2.15 8.11
C VAL A 195 1.35 2.19 8.33
N PRO A 196 2.06 1.06 8.41
CA PRO A 196 3.51 1.06 8.44
C PRO A 196 4.03 1.84 7.23
N ASN A 197 4.93 2.79 7.47
CA ASN A 197 5.44 3.72 6.47
C ASN A 197 6.15 2.91 5.37
N GLU A 198 5.55 2.77 4.18
CA GLU A 198 6.05 1.98 3.04
C GLU A 198 7.49 2.36 2.60
N LYS A 199 8.00 3.49 3.08
CA LYS A 199 9.37 3.94 2.75
C LYS A 199 10.48 3.18 3.47
N ASN A 200 10.19 2.45 4.56
CA ASN A 200 11.20 1.65 5.26
C ASN A 200 11.16 0.15 4.90
N ASP A 201 10.08 -0.34 4.27
CA ASP A 201 9.96 -1.75 3.91
C ASP A 201 10.56 -2.08 2.53
N ILE A 202 10.84 -1.06 1.69
CA ILE A 202 11.51 -1.27 0.40
C ILE A 202 12.98 -1.69 0.58
N LYS A 203 13.59 -1.44 1.75
CA LYS A 203 14.94 -1.96 2.05
C LYS A 203 14.97 -3.37 2.61
N SER A 204 13.83 -3.92 3.06
CA SER A 204 13.77 -5.28 3.62
C SER A 204 13.18 -6.33 2.67
N SER A 205 12.57 -5.95 1.55
CA SER A 205 11.94 -6.89 0.61
C SER A 205 12.76 -7.21 -0.65
N VAL A 206 13.97 -6.64 -0.78
CA VAL A 206 14.98 -7.05 -1.76
C VAL A 206 16.14 -7.79 -1.06
N GLN A 207 15.84 -8.55 -0.01
CA GLN A 207 16.69 -9.69 0.32
C GLN A 207 16.22 -10.86 -0.54
N SER A 208 16.77 -10.95 -1.75
CA SER A 208 16.98 -12.25 -2.39
C SER A 208 17.42 -13.19 -1.27
N GLN A 209 16.72 -14.30 -1.09
CA GLN A 209 17.15 -15.39 -0.21
C GLN A 209 18.50 -15.88 -0.74
N GLN A 210 19.57 -15.21 -0.35
CA GLN A 210 20.92 -15.64 -0.63
C GLN A 210 21.13 -16.87 0.26
N LYS A 211 21.02 -18.06 -0.33
CA LYS A 211 21.28 -19.31 0.36
C LYS A 211 22.78 -19.41 0.59
N PHE A 212 23.16 -19.61 1.82
CA PHE A 212 24.54 -19.78 2.23
C PHE A 212 24.83 -21.27 2.42
N TYR A 213 26.00 -21.71 2.00
CA TYR A 213 26.42 -23.11 2.10
C TYR A 213 27.74 -23.23 2.82
N CYS A 214 27.91 -24.30 3.59
CA CYS A 214 29.16 -24.61 4.26
C CYS A 214 30.25 -24.91 3.24
N ALA A 215 31.40 -24.25 3.33
CA ALA A 215 32.54 -24.42 2.43
C ALA A 215 33.20 -25.82 2.49
N LYS A 216 32.91 -26.61 3.56
CA LYS A 216 33.49 -27.98 3.70
C LYS A 216 32.51 -29.09 3.27
N CYS A 217 31.21 -28.97 3.53
CA CYS A 217 30.24 -30.04 3.28
C CYS A 217 29.04 -29.64 2.44
N ASN A 218 29.00 -28.41 1.94
CA ASN A 218 27.95 -27.87 1.10
C ASN A 218 26.51 -27.93 1.70
N THR A 219 26.39 -28.12 3.02
CA THR A 219 25.10 -28.07 3.72
C THR A 219 24.61 -26.63 3.80
N GLU A 220 23.33 -26.39 3.57
CA GLU A 220 22.71 -25.10 3.70
C GLU A 220 22.83 -24.61 5.16
N ILE A 221 23.28 -23.37 5.36
CA ILE A 221 23.45 -22.72 6.67
C ILE A 221 22.65 -21.45 6.74
N SER A 222 22.20 -21.08 7.93
CA SER A 222 21.46 -19.84 8.14
C SER A 222 22.35 -18.60 7.97
N GLU A 223 21.74 -17.45 7.69
CA GLU A 223 22.43 -16.15 7.59
C GLU A 223 23.22 -15.83 8.87
N ALA A 224 22.65 -16.15 10.03
CA ALA A 224 23.31 -15.96 11.32
C ALA A 224 24.55 -16.85 11.49
N GLU A 225 24.47 -18.12 11.04
CA GLU A 225 25.61 -19.04 11.05
C GLU A 225 26.69 -18.62 10.05
N ASN A 226 26.29 -18.14 8.88
CA ASN A 226 27.21 -17.57 7.89
C ASN A 226 27.94 -16.35 8.43
N GLY A 227 27.20 -15.37 8.96
CA GLY A 227 27.78 -14.13 9.49
C GLY A 227 28.77 -14.37 10.64
N PHE A 228 28.41 -15.26 11.58
CA PHE A 228 29.31 -15.65 12.67
C PHE A 228 30.56 -16.38 12.13
N SER A 229 30.37 -17.34 11.22
CA SER A 229 31.44 -18.18 10.69
C SER A 229 32.46 -17.38 9.86
N VAL A 230 31.99 -16.50 9.01
CA VAL A 230 32.87 -15.64 8.19
C VAL A 230 33.67 -14.70 9.10
N LYS A 231 33.05 -14.13 10.13
CA LYS A 231 33.73 -13.24 11.08
C LYS A 231 34.78 -13.96 11.93
N ALA A 232 34.49 -15.21 12.35
CA ALA A 232 35.37 -15.97 13.25
C ALA A 232 36.45 -16.81 12.53
N PHE A 233 36.14 -17.29 11.32
CA PHE A 233 36.99 -18.26 10.59
C PHE A 233 37.31 -17.86 9.15
N GLY A 234 36.86 -16.67 8.70
CA GLY A 234 37.12 -16.16 7.35
C GLY A 234 36.34 -16.86 6.23
N LYS A 235 35.49 -17.85 6.54
CA LYS A 235 34.73 -18.65 5.56
C LYS A 235 33.43 -19.18 6.14
N PRO A 236 32.39 -19.46 5.31
CA PRO A 236 31.12 -20.00 5.75
C PRO A 236 31.29 -21.49 6.17
N LEU A 237 30.97 -21.80 7.42
CA LEU A 237 31.05 -23.15 7.98
C LEU A 237 29.78 -23.47 8.75
N CYS A 238 29.27 -24.70 8.64
CA CYS A 238 28.20 -25.20 9.51
C CYS A 238 28.73 -25.43 10.93
N ARG A 239 27.83 -25.57 11.90
CA ARG A 239 28.19 -25.71 13.35
C ARG A 239 29.21 -26.84 13.60
N THR A 240 29.09 -27.96 12.93
CA THR A 240 30.03 -29.09 13.05
C THR A 240 31.44 -28.68 12.64
N HIS A 241 31.58 -28.03 11.48
CA HIS A 241 32.89 -27.61 10.98
C HIS A 241 33.42 -26.33 11.68
N GLN A 242 32.57 -25.53 12.32
CA GLN A 242 33.00 -24.48 13.22
C GLN A 242 33.63 -25.05 14.50
N ALA A 243 33.07 -26.16 15.02
CA ALA A 243 33.63 -26.85 16.19
C ALA A 243 34.98 -27.51 15.87
N GLU A 244 35.17 -28.07 14.67
CA GLU A 244 36.44 -28.58 14.19
C GLU A 244 37.51 -27.51 13.97
N ALA A 245 37.11 -26.35 13.49
CA ALA A 245 38.02 -25.23 13.22
C ALA A 245 38.48 -24.48 14.48
N ARG A 246 37.90 -24.78 15.66
CA ARG A 246 38.31 -24.27 16.98
C ARG A 246 39.36 -25.16 17.67
N LYS A 247 39.59 -26.38 17.21
CA LYS A 247 40.63 -27.29 17.67
C LYS A 247 41.94 -27.02 16.96
#